data_c34dcbcb7d5560500f61f8db72f31e5f
#
_entry.id   c34dcbcb7d5560500f61f8db72f31e5f
#
_cell.length_a   1.000
_cell.length_b   1.000
_cell.length_c   1.000
_cell.angle_alpha   90.00
_cell.angle_beta   90.00
_cell.angle_gamma   90.00
#
_symmetry.space_group_name_H-M   'P 1'
#
loop_
_entity.id
_entity.type
_entity.pdbx_description
1 polymer ?
#
loop_
_entity_poly.entity_id
_entity_poly.type
_entity_poly.pdbx_seq_one_letter_code
_entity_poly.pdbx_strand_id
1 'polypeptide(L)' 'DLAAEQKARATYENLIHLTDEPEIKEILTFLREREVVHFQRFGECLDHIQEKMDMKKYK' A
#
# COMPACT_ATOMS: atom_id res chain seq x y z
N ASP A 1 6.02 4.58 -6.52
CA ASP A 1 5.25 5.76 -6.11
C ASP A 1 3.84 5.38 -5.66
N LEU A 2 3.09 6.32 -5.14
CA LEU A 2 1.74 6.06 -4.60
C LEU A 2 0.78 5.51 -5.65
N ALA A 3 0.82 6.03 -6.86
CA ALA A 3 -0.07 5.57 -7.94
C ALA A 3 0.24 4.13 -8.32
N ALA A 4 1.52 3.77 -8.40
CA ALA A 4 1.94 2.40 -8.71
C ALA A 4 1.52 1.43 -7.61
N GLU A 5 1.64 1.82 -6.34
CA GLU A 5 1.23 1.02 -5.20
C GLU A 5 -0.28 0.75 -5.20
N GLN A 6 -1.09 1.77 -5.47
CA GLN A 6 -2.54 1.63 -5.56
C GLN A 6 -2.96 0.75 -6.74
N LYS A 7 -2.27 0.86 -7.87
CA LYS A 7 -2.53 0.03 -9.04
C LYS A 7 -2.20 -1.44 -8.76
N ALA A 8 -1.10 -1.72 -8.08
CA ALA A 8 -0.72 -3.07 -7.69
C ALA A 8 -1.77 -3.69 -6.77
N ARG A 9 -2.24 -2.93 -5.79
CA ARG A 9 -3.28 -3.39 -4.85
C ARG A 9 -4.58 -3.74 -5.58
N ALA A 10 -5.02 -2.88 -6.51
CA ALA A 10 -6.22 -3.14 -7.30
C ALA A 10 -6.07 -4.39 -8.16
N THR A 11 -4.88 -4.62 -8.71
CA THR A 11 -4.58 -5.82 -9.49
C THR A 11 -4.71 -7.08 -8.65
N TYR A 12 -4.16 -7.08 -7.42
CA TYR A 12 -4.31 -8.22 -6.51
C TYR A 12 -5.77 -8.49 -6.17
N GLU A 13 -6.54 -7.45 -5.87
CA GLU A 13 -7.97 -7.58 -5.55
C GLU A 13 -8.76 -8.19 -6.71
N ASN A 14 -8.49 -7.76 -7.94
CA ASN A 14 -9.13 -8.31 -9.13
C ASN A 14 -8.78 -9.79 -9.33
N LEU A 15 -7.52 -10.16 -9.14
CA LEU A 15 -7.07 -11.54 -9.28
C LEU A 15 -7.70 -12.44 -8.22
N ILE A 16 -7.84 -11.97 -6.99
CA ILE A 16 -8.50 -12.70 -5.91
C ILE A 16 -9.96 -13.01 -6.28
N HIS A 17 -10.65 -12.05 -6.90
CA HIS A 17 -12.03 -12.25 -7.36
C HIS A 17 -12.15 -13.23 -8.52
N LEU A 18 -11.16 -13.24 -9.42
CA LEU A 18 -11.22 -14.05 -10.64
C LEU A 18 -10.81 -15.49 -10.45
N THR A 19 -9.97 -15.79 -9.45
CA THR A 19 -9.50 -17.15 -9.23
C THR A 19 -10.48 -17.98 -8.39
N ASP A 20 -10.68 -19.24 -8.77
CA ASP A 20 -11.46 -20.21 -8.01
C ASP A 20 -10.58 -21.11 -7.13
N GLU A 21 -9.26 -20.99 -7.24
CA GLU A 21 -8.32 -21.83 -6.51
C GLU A 21 -7.99 -21.26 -5.13
N PRO A 22 -8.34 -21.97 -4.03
CA PRO A 22 -8.12 -21.46 -2.67
C PRO A 22 -6.64 -21.16 -2.36
N GLU A 23 -5.73 -21.97 -2.87
CA GLU A 23 -4.31 -21.75 -2.64
C GLU A 23 -3.81 -20.46 -3.27
N ILE A 24 -4.29 -20.17 -4.48
CA ILE A 24 -3.93 -18.93 -5.18
C ILE A 24 -4.54 -17.73 -4.47
N LYS A 25 -5.79 -17.84 -4.02
CA LYS A 25 -6.44 -16.77 -3.23
C LYS A 25 -5.64 -16.45 -1.98
N GLU A 26 -5.14 -17.47 -1.29
CA GLU A 26 -4.36 -17.30 -0.07
C GLU A 26 -3.06 -16.54 -0.34
N ILE A 27 -2.33 -16.93 -1.38
CA ILE A 27 -1.09 -16.27 -1.78
C ILE A 27 -1.35 -14.81 -2.16
N LEU A 28 -2.37 -14.56 -2.98
CA LEU A 28 -2.72 -13.21 -3.42
C LEU A 28 -3.17 -12.32 -2.26
N THR A 29 -3.92 -12.88 -1.32
CA THR A 29 -4.36 -12.17 -0.12
C THR A 29 -3.16 -11.77 0.72
N PHE A 30 -2.18 -12.65 0.89
CA PHE A 30 -0.95 -12.36 1.60
C PHE A 30 -0.18 -11.22 0.93
N LEU A 31 -0.04 -11.25 -0.39
CA LEU A 31 0.67 -10.21 -1.13
C LEU A 31 -0.06 -8.87 -1.04
N ARG A 32 -1.39 -8.88 -1.10
CA ARG A 32 -2.19 -7.67 -0.94
C ARG A 32 -2.00 -7.06 0.45
N GLU A 33 -1.99 -7.87 1.48
CA GLU A 33 -1.78 -7.40 2.86
C GLU A 33 -0.40 -6.76 3.02
N ARG A 34 0.62 -7.33 2.40
CA ARG A 34 1.96 -6.74 2.41
C ARG A 34 1.99 -5.38 1.72
N GLU A 35 1.28 -5.24 0.59
CA GLU A 35 1.17 -3.97 -0.11
C GLU A 35 0.46 -2.91 0.74
N VAL A 36 -0.60 -3.30 1.45
CA VAL A 36 -1.32 -2.38 2.34
C VAL A 36 -0.40 -1.87 3.44
N VAL A 37 0.36 -2.75 4.08
CA VAL A 37 1.30 -2.36 5.15
C VAL A 37 2.39 -1.44 4.59
N HIS A 38 2.94 -1.76 3.44
CA HIS A 38 3.97 -0.97 2.78
C HIS A 38 3.47 0.44 2.47
N PHE A 39 2.28 0.53 1.91
CA PHE A 39 1.63 1.81 1.60
C PHE A 39 1.39 2.65 2.86
N GLN A 40 0.94 2.02 3.93
CA GLN A 40 0.71 2.68 5.21
C GLN A 40 2.00 3.26 5.78
N ARG A 41 3.07 2.48 5.78
CA ARG A 41 4.38 2.95 6.26
C ARG A 41 4.91 4.11 5.44
N PHE A 42 4.70 4.07 4.14
CA PHE A 42 5.09 5.14 3.25
C PHE A 42 4.34 6.44 3.56
N GLY A 43 3.02 6.33 3.79
CA GLY A 43 2.18 7.46 4.19
C GLY A 43 2.62 8.07 5.52
N GLU A 44 2.92 7.23 6.51
CA GLU A 44 3.42 7.69 7.81
C GLU A 44 4.75 8.43 7.68
N CYS A 45 5.65 7.93 6.83
CA CYS A 45 6.92 8.56 6.56
C CYS A 45 6.73 9.95 5.92
N LEU A 46 5.82 10.07 4.96
CA LEU A 46 5.51 11.35 4.33
C LEU A 46 4.95 12.35 5.33
N ASP A 47 4.05 11.91 6.21
CA ASP A 47 3.48 12.76 7.25
C ASP A 47 4.56 13.29 8.19
N HIS A 48 5.49 12.43 8.55
CA HIS A 48 6.60 12.82 9.42
C HIS A 48 7.51 13.86 8.76
N ILE A 49 7.80 13.69 7.49
CA ILE A 49 8.58 14.66 6.71
C ILE A 49 7.85 15.99 6.63
N GLN A 50 6.55 15.95 6.38
CA GLN A 50 5.72 17.16 6.28
C GLN A 50 5.70 17.93 7.60
N GLU A 51 5.58 17.24 8.72
CA GLU A 51 5.65 17.85 10.05
C GLU A 51 6.98 18.58 10.27
N LYS A 52 8.09 17.95 9.90
CA LYS A 52 9.42 18.57 10.02
C LYS A 52 9.56 19.81 9.15
N MET A 53 9.03 19.76 7.94
CA MET A 53 9.06 20.91 7.04
C MET A 53 8.23 22.07 7.58
N ASP A 54 7.05 21.77 8.13
CA ASP A 54 6.18 22.78 8.74
C ASP A 54 6.84 23.44 9.95
N MET A 55 7.53 22.67 10.76
CA MET A 55 8.29 23.20 11.91
C MET A 55 9.39 24.16 11.45
N LYS A 56 10.04 23.87 10.35
CA LYS A 56 11.08 24.76 9.79
C LYS A 56 10.49 26.07 9.26
N LYS A 57 9.27 26.05 8.77
CA LYS A 57 8.59 27.24 8.24
C LYS A 57 8.36 28.32 9.29
N TYR A 58 8.19 27.92 10.54
CA TYR A 58 7.85 28.82 11.64
C TYR A 58 9.08 29.31 12.41
N LYS A 59 10.23 28.97 11.96
CA LYS A 59 11.46 29.53 12.48
C LYS A 59 11.90 30.75 11.67
#